data_d91651c0b850ff64ccde16db48055550
#
_entry.id   d91651c0b850ff64ccde16db48055550
#
_cell.length_a   1.000
_cell.length_b   1.000
_cell.length_c   1.000
_cell.angle_alpha   90.00
_cell.angle_beta   90.00
_cell.angle_gamma   90.00
#
_symmetry.space_group_name_H-M   'P 1'
#
loop_
_entity.id
_entity.type
_entity.pdbx_description
1 polymer ?
#
loop_
_entity_poly.entity_id
_entity_poly.type
_entity_poly.pdbx_seq_one_letter_code
_entity_poly.pdbx_strand_id
1 'polypeptide(L)'
;MDQQIFKHFQSQIETSMVVGDAFAESIANAAEKVTAALLAGNSIFTCGDKSAALLAQLFSDYLALGFEIERPGFPALNINKMADNNSGNQRFSQVLNIHARSADVLLVVSAGGNSPPLISVIETAIEKDMSIVLLSAANDDLLAASLGYNDVQISCAEFSGQLTAAAQFQIIQCISALIDHQIFGGE
;
A
#
# COMPACT_ATOMS: atom_id res chain seq x y z
N MET A 1 11.59 -31.99 -10.44
CA MET A 1 10.99 -31.31 -9.27
C MET A 1 11.96 -30.29 -8.69
N ASP A 2 13.15 -30.69 -8.30
CA ASP A 2 14.16 -29.82 -7.66
C ASP A 2 14.55 -28.60 -8.52
N GLN A 3 14.67 -28.77 -9.83
CA GLN A 3 15.01 -27.68 -10.75
C GLN A 3 13.89 -26.62 -10.85
N GLN A 4 12.63 -27.00 -10.72
CA GLN A 4 11.50 -26.06 -10.71
C GLN A 4 11.44 -25.29 -9.39
N ILE A 5 11.70 -25.97 -8.27
CA ILE A 5 11.80 -25.34 -6.95
C ILE A 5 12.93 -24.30 -6.97
N PHE A 6 14.11 -24.69 -7.43
CA PHE A 6 15.27 -23.79 -7.52
C PHE A 6 14.97 -22.55 -8.36
N LYS A 7 14.39 -22.73 -9.58
CA LYS A 7 14.01 -21.60 -10.45
C LYS A 7 13.01 -20.67 -9.79
N HIS A 8 12.04 -21.22 -9.04
CA HIS A 8 11.06 -20.40 -8.35
C HIS A 8 11.73 -19.49 -7.31
N PHE A 9 12.58 -20.04 -6.44
CA PHE A 9 13.30 -19.24 -5.44
C PHE A 9 14.32 -18.29 -6.07
N GLN A 10 14.98 -18.67 -7.15
CA GLN A 10 15.86 -17.79 -7.89
C GLN A 10 15.10 -16.53 -8.38
N SER A 11 13.92 -16.70 -8.99
CA SER A 11 13.09 -15.58 -9.43
C SER A 11 12.67 -14.67 -8.28
N GLN A 12 12.39 -15.23 -7.08
CA GLN A 12 12.06 -14.42 -5.89
C GLN A 12 13.27 -13.59 -5.42
N ILE A 13 14.48 -14.18 -5.43
CA ILE A 13 15.71 -13.47 -5.07
C ILE A 13 15.97 -12.32 -6.05
N GLU A 14 15.86 -12.58 -7.36
CA GLU A 14 16.02 -11.56 -8.39
C GLU A 14 15.00 -10.43 -8.22
N THR A 15 13.72 -10.75 -7.94
CA THR A 15 12.68 -9.77 -7.63
C THR A 15 13.06 -8.93 -6.40
N SER A 16 13.56 -9.56 -5.33
CA SER A 16 13.97 -8.86 -4.11
C SER A 16 15.10 -7.86 -4.36
N MET A 17 16.08 -8.24 -5.19
CA MET A 17 17.18 -7.35 -5.57
C MET A 17 16.68 -6.14 -6.37
N VAL A 18 15.77 -6.36 -7.34
CA VAL A 18 15.17 -5.28 -8.14
C VAL A 18 14.36 -4.33 -7.24
N VAL A 19 13.56 -4.87 -6.31
CA VAL A 19 12.77 -4.04 -5.36
C VAL A 19 13.70 -3.16 -4.53
N GLY A 20 14.79 -3.72 -3.97
CA GLY A 20 15.71 -2.97 -3.13
C GLY A 20 16.52 -1.90 -3.89
N ASP A 21 16.83 -2.13 -5.16
CA ASP A 21 17.62 -1.21 -5.98
C ASP A 21 16.74 -0.15 -6.67
N ALA A 22 15.71 -0.59 -7.40
CA ALA A 22 14.92 0.31 -8.24
C ALA A 22 13.89 1.14 -7.47
N PHE A 23 13.38 0.66 -6.32
CA PHE A 23 12.28 1.32 -5.60
C PHE A 23 12.70 1.96 -4.27
N ALA A 24 14.00 1.96 -3.93
CA ALA A 24 14.50 2.50 -2.66
C ALA A 24 13.98 3.92 -2.36
N GLU A 25 14.08 4.83 -3.32
CA GLU A 25 13.62 6.22 -3.17
C GLU A 25 12.10 6.30 -2.97
N SER A 26 11.32 5.59 -3.79
CA SER A 26 9.85 5.60 -3.69
C SER A 26 9.37 4.96 -2.39
N ILE A 27 10.04 3.93 -1.90
CA ILE A 27 9.77 3.28 -0.61
C ILE A 27 10.06 4.25 0.54
N ALA A 28 11.20 4.95 0.51
CA ALA A 28 11.55 5.96 1.51
C ALA A 28 10.52 7.09 1.54
N ASN A 29 10.14 7.64 0.38
CA ASN A 29 9.13 8.69 0.26
C ASN A 29 7.76 8.25 0.79
N ALA A 30 7.37 7.00 0.55
CA ALA A 30 6.12 6.43 1.08
C ALA A 30 6.17 6.33 2.61
N ALA A 31 7.28 5.84 3.16
CA ALA A 31 7.48 5.73 4.61
C ALA A 31 7.47 7.11 5.29
N GLU A 32 8.17 8.09 4.73
CA GLU A 32 8.19 9.47 5.24
C GLU A 32 6.79 10.09 5.25
N LYS A 33 6.02 9.91 4.19
CA LYS A 33 4.65 10.41 4.08
C LYS A 33 3.73 9.82 5.14
N VAL A 34 3.78 8.51 5.33
CA VAL A 34 3.00 7.83 6.38
C VAL A 34 3.45 8.26 7.77
N THR A 35 4.76 8.30 8.02
CA THR A 35 5.34 8.77 9.29
C THR A 35 4.90 10.19 9.63
N ALA A 36 5.00 11.12 8.68
CA ALA A 36 4.59 12.51 8.88
C ALA A 36 3.11 12.63 9.25
N ALA A 37 2.24 11.87 8.58
CA ALA A 37 0.81 11.83 8.91
C ALA A 37 0.55 11.29 10.31
N LEU A 38 1.19 10.19 10.70
CA LEU A 38 1.06 9.59 12.03
C LEU A 38 1.54 10.53 13.14
N LEU A 39 2.68 11.20 12.95
CA LEU A 39 3.20 12.19 13.91
C LEU A 39 2.31 13.43 14.02
N ALA A 40 1.57 13.78 12.97
CA ALA A 40 0.58 14.83 12.98
C ALA A 40 -0.78 14.41 13.59
N GLY A 41 -0.93 13.15 14.01
CA GLY A 41 -2.15 12.61 14.60
C GLY A 41 -3.22 12.21 13.58
N ASN A 42 -2.85 12.04 12.30
CA ASN A 42 -3.74 11.59 11.24
C ASN A 42 -3.83 10.07 11.19
N SER A 43 -4.84 9.58 10.47
CA SER A 43 -5.11 8.15 10.29
C SER A 43 -4.63 7.64 8.94
N ILE A 44 -4.32 6.34 8.89
CA ILE A 44 -3.93 5.65 7.67
C ILE A 44 -5.07 4.72 7.24
N PHE A 45 -5.58 4.92 6.03
CA PHE A 45 -6.57 4.05 5.42
C PHE A 45 -5.89 3.14 4.41
N THR A 46 -6.29 1.87 4.37
CA THR A 46 -5.71 0.90 3.43
C THR A 46 -6.81 0.18 2.66
N CYS A 47 -6.61 0.01 1.38
CA CYS A 47 -7.48 -0.83 0.56
C CYS A 47 -6.71 -1.53 -0.56
N GLY A 48 -7.31 -2.59 -1.07
CA GLY A 48 -6.80 -3.30 -2.23
C GLY A 48 -7.89 -4.12 -2.90
N ASP A 49 -7.62 -4.57 -4.12
CA ASP A 49 -8.54 -5.42 -4.85
C ASP A 49 -8.00 -6.85 -4.98
N LYS A 50 -8.88 -7.79 -5.25
CA LYS A 50 -8.54 -9.21 -5.47
C LYS A 50 -7.57 -9.74 -4.40
N SER A 51 -6.43 -10.31 -4.82
CA SER A 51 -5.38 -10.81 -3.91
C SER A 51 -4.63 -9.71 -3.17
N ALA A 52 -4.55 -8.50 -3.73
CA ALA A 52 -3.89 -7.37 -3.12
C ALA A 52 -4.64 -6.82 -1.89
N ALA A 53 -5.93 -7.15 -1.72
CA ALA A 53 -6.68 -6.85 -0.50
C ALA A 53 -6.03 -7.42 0.77
N LEU A 54 -5.38 -8.58 0.67
CA LEU A 54 -4.67 -9.21 1.78
C LEU A 54 -3.40 -8.41 2.16
N LEU A 55 -2.72 -7.85 1.18
CA LEU A 55 -1.53 -7.03 1.41
C LEU A 55 -1.90 -5.69 2.06
N ALA A 56 -2.98 -5.06 1.61
CA ALA A 56 -3.51 -3.86 2.23
C ALA A 56 -3.94 -4.11 3.71
N GLN A 57 -4.56 -5.27 3.99
CA GLN A 57 -4.88 -5.66 5.36
C GLN A 57 -3.61 -5.85 6.19
N LEU A 58 -2.61 -6.55 5.66
CA LEU A 58 -1.36 -6.82 6.35
C LEU A 58 -0.63 -5.53 6.75
N PHE A 59 -0.59 -4.54 5.84
CA PHE A 59 -0.01 -3.23 6.17
C PHE A 59 -0.76 -2.53 7.31
N SER A 60 -2.09 -2.55 7.27
CA SER A 60 -2.90 -2.02 8.38
C SER A 60 -2.61 -2.73 9.71
N ASP A 61 -2.46 -4.06 9.68
CA ASP A 61 -2.16 -4.86 10.87
C ASP A 61 -0.75 -4.54 11.41
N TYR A 62 0.26 -4.38 10.55
CA TYR A 62 1.61 -3.96 10.97
C TYR A 62 1.62 -2.60 11.64
N LEU A 63 0.84 -1.65 11.15
CA LEU A 63 0.71 -0.34 11.79
C LEU A 63 -0.04 -0.43 13.12
N ALA A 64 -1.13 -1.18 13.18
CA ALA A 64 -1.98 -1.27 14.37
C ALA A 64 -1.37 -2.11 15.51
N LEU A 65 -0.59 -3.16 15.17
CA LEU A 65 -0.08 -4.12 16.15
C LEU A 65 1.43 -3.98 16.42
N GLY A 66 2.17 -3.25 15.56
CA GLY A 66 3.63 -3.22 15.53
C GLY A 66 4.19 -4.21 14.51
N PHE A 67 5.34 -3.89 13.93
CA PHE A 67 6.01 -4.72 12.92
C PHE A 67 7.28 -5.37 13.49
N GLU A 68 8.32 -4.61 13.78
CA GLU A 68 9.60 -5.12 14.31
C GLU A 68 9.77 -4.88 15.80
N ILE A 69 9.10 -3.87 16.33
CA ILE A 69 9.23 -3.46 17.73
C ILE A 69 7.89 -3.51 18.45
N GLU A 70 7.92 -3.80 19.74
CA GLU A 70 6.75 -3.67 20.61
C GLU A 70 6.48 -2.19 20.91
N ARG A 71 5.33 -1.69 20.46
CA ARG A 71 4.94 -0.28 20.57
C ARG A 71 3.43 -0.10 20.61
N PRO A 72 2.92 1.05 21.06
CA PRO A 72 1.52 1.39 20.88
C PRO A 72 1.10 1.35 19.41
N GLY A 73 -0.12 0.88 19.16
CA GLY A 73 -0.67 0.81 17.80
C GLY A 73 -0.90 2.20 17.20
N PHE A 74 -0.71 2.30 15.90
CA PHE A 74 -1.07 3.49 15.12
C PHE A 74 -2.52 3.42 14.60
N PRO A 75 -3.18 4.57 14.36
CA PRO A 75 -4.52 4.61 13.81
C PRO A 75 -4.51 4.19 12.34
N ALA A 76 -4.64 2.89 12.08
CA ALA A 76 -4.69 2.30 10.75
C ALA A 76 -5.97 1.49 10.56
N LEU A 77 -6.69 1.75 9.47
CA LEU A 77 -7.96 1.11 9.16
C LEU A 77 -7.95 0.48 7.76
N ASN A 78 -8.16 -0.83 7.70
CA ASN A 78 -8.41 -1.48 6.42
C ASN A 78 -9.88 -1.35 6.05
N ILE A 79 -10.16 -0.63 4.95
CA ILE A 79 -11.53 -0.36 4.53
C ILE A 79 -12.16 -1.49 3.70
N ASN A 80 -11.41 -2.51 3.29
CA ASN A 80 -11.96 -3.69 2.62
C ASN A 80 -13.02 -4.37 3.49
N LYS A 81 -12.69 -4.64 4.76
CA LYS A 81 -13.61 -5.30 5.70
C LYS A 81 -14.87 -4.48 5.98
N MET A 82 -14.72 -3.16 6.03
CA MET A 82 -15.87 -2.25 6.26
C MET A 82 -16.76 -2.17 5.02
N ALA A 83 -16.21 -2.39 3.84
CA ALA A 83 -16.91 -2.35 2.56
C ALA A 83 -17.55 -3.69 2.15
N ASP A 84 -17.33 -4.78 2.88
CA ASP A 84 -17.79 -6.13 2.51
C ASP A 84 -19.32 -6.23 2.31
N ASN A 85 -20.10 -5.40 3.01
CA ASN A 85 -21.55 -5.34 2.86
C ASN A 85 -22.02 -4.43 1.72
N ASN A 86 -21.11 -3.70 1.08
CA ASN A 86 -21.40 -2.79 -0.01
C ASN A 86 -20.99 -3.42 -1.34
N SER A 87 -21.86 -3.34 -2.33
CA SER A 87 -21.57 -3.79 -3.69
C SER A 87 -21.32 -2.60 -4.63
N GLY A 88 -20.55 -2.84 -5.69
CA GLY A 88 -20.29 -1.86 -6.72
C GLY A 88 -19.00 -1.07 -6.58
N ASN A 89 -18.83 -0.12 -7.49
CA ASN A 89 -17.57 0.64 -7.62
C ASN A 89 -17.34 1.64 -6.48
N GLN A 90 -18.39 2.06 -5.80
CA GLN A 90 -18.36 3.06 -4.73
C GLN A 90 -18.11 2.47 -3.33
N ARG A 91 -17.89 1.16 -3.21
CA ARG A 91 -17.84 0.48 -1.90
C ARG A 91 -16.77 1.03 -0.96
N PHE A 92 -15.58 1.33 -1.45
CA PHE A 92 -14.49 1.92 -0.66
C PHE A 92 -14.69 3.41 -0.42
N SER A 93 -15.15 4.14 -1.44
CA SER A 93 -15.44 5.56 -1.37
C SER A 93 -16.47 5.90 -0.30
N GLN A 94 -17.51 5.08 -0.15
CA GLN A 94 -18.53 5.28 0.89
C GLN A 94 -17.94 5.20 2.29
N VAL A 95 -17.06 4.21 2.54
CA VAL A 95 -16.38 4.07 3.83
C VAL A 95 -15.44 5.25 4.08
N LEU A 96 -14.65 5.63 3.06
CA LEU A 96 -13.71 6.73 3.16
C LEU A 96 -14.42 8.07 3.43
N ASN A 97 -15.58 8.29 2.79
CA ASN A 97 -16.39 9.50 3.01
C ASN A 97 -16.86 9.67 4.44
N ILE A 98 -17.14 8.56 5.14
CA ILE A 98 -17.62 8.59 6.52
C ILE A 98 -16.47 8.85 7.51
N HIS A 99 -15.32 8.22 7.28
CA HIS A 99 -14.27 8.11 8.29
C HIS A 99 -13.05 9.01 8.04
N ALA A 100 -12.71 9.27 6.78
CA ALA A 100 -11.49 10.00 6.45
C ALA A 100 -11.64 11.53 6.57
N ARG A 101 -10.53 12.18 6.90
CA ARG A 101 -10.37 13.62 7.03
C ARG A 101 -9.23 14.12 6.13
N SER A 102 -9.17 15.43 5.93
CA SER A 102 -8.02 16.07 5.28
C SER A 102 -6.72 15.73 6.00
N ALA A 103 -5.66 15.55 5.24
CA ALA A 103 -4.31 15.14 5.66
C ALA A 103 -4.15 13.68 6.17
N ASP A 104 -5.22 12.87 6.19
CA ASP A 104 -5.08 11.41 6.31
C ASP A 104 -4.34 10.84 5.09
N VAL A 105 -3.87 9.61 5.22
CA VAL A 105 -3.19 8.90 4.11
C VAL A 105 -4.02 7.71 3.66
N LEU A 106 -4.14 7.55 2.33
CA LEU A 106 -4.71 6.36 1.72
C LEU A 106 -3.59 5.52 1.07
N LEU A 107 -3.36 4.29 1.56
CA LEU A 107 -2.52 3.32 0.87
C LEU A 107 -3.40 2.36 0.06
N VAL A 108 -3.13 2.32 -1.25
CA VAL A 108 -3.85 1.48 -2.22
C VAL A 108 -2.91 0.41 -2.74
N VAL A 109 -3.34 -0.86 -2.71
CA VAL A 109 -2.62 -1.97 -3.33
C VAL A 109 -3.46 -2.54 -4.45
N SER A 110 -2.95 -2.46 -5.69
CA SER A 110 -3.64 -2.98 -6.87
C SER A 110 -3.05 -4.31 -7.34
N ALA A 111 -3.92 -5.23 -7.69
CA ALA A 111 -3.55 -6.47 -8.39
C ALA A 111 -3.51 -6.30 -9.92
N GLY A 112 -3.71 -5.09 -10.41
CA GLY A 112 -3.67 -4.72 -11.83
C GLY A 112 -5.02 -4.71 -12.54
N GLY A 113 -5.08 -3.94 -13.63
CA GLY A 113 -6.21 -3.88 -14.54
C GLY A 113 -7.21 -2.75 -14.26
N ASN A 114 -6.75 -1.62 -13.73
CA ASN A 114 -7.57 -0.41 -13.55
C ASN A 114 -8.90 -0.68 -12.81
N SER A 115 -8.83 -1.28 -11.63
CA SER A 115 -10.00 -1.65 -10.81
C SER A 115 -10.92 -0.45 -10.54
N PRO A 116 -12.19 -0.44 -11.00
CA PRO A 116 -13.08 0.70 -10.83
C PRO A 116 -13.32 1.11 -9.36
N PRO A 117 -13.41 0.18 -8.38
CA PRO A 117 -13.49 0.58 -6.98
C PRO A 117 -12.23 1.29 -6.46
N LEU A 118 -11.02 0.94 -6.98
CA LEU A 118 -9.79 1.62 -6.61
C LEU A 118 -9.69 3.00 -7.26
N ILE A 119 -10.14 3.17 -8.50
CA ILE A 119 -10.24 4.48 -9.15
C ILE A 119 -11.14 5.40 -8.31
N SER A 120 -12.35 4.94 -8.00
CA SER A 120 -13.33 5.74 -7.24
C SER A 120 -12.82 6.14 -5.85
N VAL A 121 -12.10 5.27 -5.13
CA VAL A 121 -11.58 5.64 -3.82
C VAL A 121 -10.40 6.61 -3.88
N ILE A 122 -9.58 6.55 -4.92
CA ILE A 122 -8.51 7.53 -5.19
C ILE A 122 -9.12 8.90 -5.45
N GLU A 123 -10.15 8.99 -6.32
CA GLU A 123 -10.88 10.24 -6.57
C GLU A 123 -11.45 10.82 -5.28
N THR A 124 -12.06 9.99 -4.44
CA THR A 124 -12.59 10.43 -3.14
C THR A 124 -11.49 10.91 -2.19
N ALA A 125 -10.32 10.27 -2.18
CA ALA A 125 -9.18 10.70 -1.36
C ALA A 125 -8.65 12.07 -1.80
N ILE A 126 -8.59 12.31 -3.11
CA ILE A 126 -8.22 13.61 -3.68
C ILE A 126 -9.22 14.69 -3.27
N GLU A 127 -10.53 14.43 -3.39
CA GLU A 127 -11.58 15.38 -2.97
C GLU A 127 -11.52 15.73 -1.48
N LYS A 128 -10.93 14.85 -0.67
CA LYS A 128 -10.75 15.03 0.78
C LYS A 128 -9.41 15.62 1.19
N ASP A 129 -8.56 16.01 0.25
CA ASP A 129 -7.20 16.48 0.50
C ASP A 129 -6.34 15.46 1.28
N MET A 130 -6.51 14.17 1.00
CA MET A 130 -5.66 13.12 1.54
C MET A 130 -4.40 12.97 0.70
N SER A 131 -3.34 12.42 1.30
CA SER A 131 -2.18 11.94 0.55
C SER A 131 -2.37 10.48 0.13
N ILE A 132 -1.84 10.10 -1.04
CA ILE A 132 -2.01 8.76 -1.58
C ILE A 132 -0.65 8.06 -1.73
N VAL A 133 -0.60 6.80 -1.32
CA VAL A 133 0.49 5.87 -1.64
C VAL A 133 -0.12 4.73 -2.45
N LEU A 134 0.28 4.61 -3.71
CA LEU A 134 -0.22 3.58 -4.63
C LEU A 134 0.87 2.54 -4.92
N LEU A 135 0.64 1.29 -4.55
CA LEU A 135 1.36 0.14 -5.05
C LEU A 135 0.60 -0.40 -6.27
N SER A 136 1.04 0.00 -7.46
CA SER A 136 0.39 -0.39 -8.71
C SER A 136 0.99 -1.67 -9.31
N ALA A 137 0.24 -2.28 -10.22
CA ALA A 137 0.65 -3.46 -10.97
C ALA A 137 0.45 -3.22 -12.48
N ALA A 138 0.52 -4.27 -13.29
CA ALA A 138 0.35 -4.14 -14.73
C ALA A 138 -1.05 -3.62 -15.11
N ASN A 139 -1.13 -2.77 -16.12
CA ASN A 139 -2.35 -2.16 -16.66
C ASN A 139 -3.13 -1.30 -15.63
N ASP A 140 -2.42 -0.55 -14.80
CA ASP A 140 -2.98 0.40 -13.83
C ASP A 140 -2.79 1.87 -14.27
N ASP A 141 -2.78 2.11 -15.57
CA ASP A 141 -2.52 3.44 -16.14
C ASP A 141 -3.51 4.51 -15.67
N LEU A 142 -4.79 4.14 -15.48
CA LEU A 142 -5.81 5.06 -14.98
C LEU A 142 -5.62 5.39 -13.50
N LEU A 143 -5.20 4.40 -12.69
CA LEU A 143 -4.87 4.65 -11.27
C LEU A 143 -3.67 5.58 -11.15
N ALA A 144 -2.62 5.31 -11.92
CA ALA A 144 -1.42 6.15 -11.96
C ALA A 144 -1.70 7.58 -12.42
N ALA A 145 -2.53 7.74 -13.47
CA ALA A 145 -2.90 9.05 -14.02
C ALA A 145 -3.77 9.90 -13.07
N SER A 146 -4.41 9.28 -12.09
CA SER A 146 -5.24 9.98 -11.10
C SER A 146 -4.42 10.63 -9.97
N LEU A 147 -3.14 10.23 -9.81
CA LEU A 147 -2.29 10.72 -8.72
C LEU A 147 -1.86 12.18 -8.93
N GLY A 148 -1.80 12.93 -7.84
CA GLY A 148 -1.27 14.28 -7.78
C GLY A 148 0.24 14.34 -7.57
N TYR A 149 0.80 15.54 -7.64
CA TYR A 149 2.25 15.76 -7.49
C TYR A 149 2.81 15.30 -6.14
N ASN A 150 2.02 15.38 -5.09
CA ASN A 150 2.43 14.99 -3.74
C ASN A 150 2.17 13.51 -3.42
N ASP A 151 1.59 12.76 -4.34
CA ASP A 151 1.32 11.35 -4.13
C ASP A 151 2.52 10.49 -4.49
N VAL A 152 2.58 9.30 -3.93
CA VAL A 152 3.68 8.36 -4.17
C VAL A 152 3.15 7.15 -4.93
N GLN A 153 3.76 6.85 -6.07
CA GLN A 153 3.54 5.60 -6.79
C GLN A 153 4.78 4.70 -6.69
N ILE A 154 4.55 3.43 -6.37
CA ILE A 154 5.55 2.36 -6.50
C ILE A 154 4.99 1.37 -7.51
N SER A 155 5.54 1.37 -8.73
CA SER A 155 5.01 0.59 -9.84
C SER A 155 5.68 -0.77 -9.93
N CYS A 156 4.93 -1.81 -9.60
CA CYS A 156 5.33 -3.21 -9.78
C CYS A 156 4.92 -3.78 -11.16
N ALA A 157 4.69 -2.93 -12.16
CA ALA A 157 4.19 -3.33 -13.49
C ALA A 157 5.15 -4.22 -14.27
N GLU A 158 6.44 -4.17 -13.99
CA GLU A 158 7.46 -5.02 -14.61
C GLU A 158 7.41 -6.48 -14.14
N PHE A 159 6.84 -6.73 -12.97
CA PHE A 159 6.68 -8.07 -12.44
C PHE A 159 5.37 -8.68 -12.95
N SER A 160 5.34 -9.99 -13.10
CA SER A 160 4.16 -10.71 -13.57
C SER A 160 3.61 -11.69 -12.53
N GLY A 161 2.28 -11.78 -12.45
CA GLY A 161 1.59 -12.79 -11.65
C GLY A 161 2.00 -12.79 -10.18
N GLN A 162 2.58 -13.89 -9.71
CA GLN A 162 2.95 -14.08 -8.30
C GLN A 162 4.13 -13.19 -7.87
N LEU A 163 5.01 -12.80 -8.79
CA LEU A 163 6.15 -11.93 -8.49
C LEU A 163 5.70 -10.51 -8.16
N THR A 164 4.63 -10.02 -8.77
CA THR A 164 4.00 -8.73 -8.41
C THR A 164 3.58 -8.73 -6.93
N ALA A 165 2.85 -9.75 -6.50
CA ALA A 165 2.42 -9.85 -5.10
C ALA A 165 3.59 -10.00 -4.13
N ALA A 166 4.65 -10.73 -4.53
CA ALA A 166 5.87 -10.87 -3.75
C ALA A 166 6.63 -9.55 -3.60
N ALA A 167 6.76 -8.78 -4.68
CA ALA A 167 7.36 -7.45 -4.66
C ALA A 167 6.56 -6.50 -3.75
N GLN A 168 5.24 -6.42 -3.93
CA GLN A 168 4.37 -5.59 -3.11
C GLN A 168 4.43 -5.98 -1.62
N PHE A 169 4.53 -7.27 -1.30
CA PHE A 169 4.69 -7.74 0.06
C PHE A 169 5.99 -7.23 0.70
N GLN A 170 7.12 -7.34 -0.02
CA GLN A 170 8.43 -6.86 0.45
C GLN A 170 8.44 -5.33 0.63
N ILE A 171 7.80 -4.59 -0.28
CA ILE A 171 7.66 -3.14 -0.18
C ILE A 171 6.89 -2.76 1.09
N ILE A 172 5.77 -3.43 1.37
CA ILE A 172 4.96 -3.20 2.57
C ILE A 172 5.77 -3.46 3.84
N GLN A 173 6.54 -4.55 3.90
CA GLN A 173 7.41 -4.84 5.03
C GLN A 173 8.46 -3.76 5.21
N CYS A 174 9.12 -3.34 4.14
CA CYS A 174 10.15 -2.31 4.19
C CYS A 174 9.59 -0.96 4.65
N ILE A 175 8.43 -0.53 4.12
CA ILE A 175 7.75 0.70 4.57
C ILE A 175 7.43 0.60 6.07
N SER A 176 6.92 -0.54 6.54
CA SER A 176 6.57 -0.72 7.96
C SER A 176 7.79 -0.66 8.89
N ALA A 177 8.91 -1.29 8.48
CA ALA A 177 10.19 -1.21 9.22
C ALA A 177 10.72 0.23 9.28
N LEU A 178 10.69 0.94 8.14
CA LEU A 178 11.13 2.34 8.07
C LEU A 178 10.29 3.26 8.95
N ILE A 179 8.97 3.07 9.01
CA ILE A 179 8.07 3.83 9.90
C ILE A 179 8.45 3.61 11.36
N ASP A 180 8.63 2.36 11.77
CA ASP A 180 9.04 2.03 13.13
C ASP A 180 10.40 2.66 13.47
N HIS A 181 11.37 2.57 12.56
CA HIS A 181 12.69 3.19 12.72
C HIS A 181 12.63 4.74 12.79
N GLN A 182 11.85 5.39 11.93
CA GLN A 182 11.73 6.85 11.90
C GLN A 182 11.05 7.43 13.15
N ILE A 183 10.09 6.71 13.73
CA ILE A 183 9.34 7.21 14.90
C ILE A 183 10.04 6.87 16.22
N PHE A 184 10.61 5.68 16.35
CA PHE A 184 11.14 5.19 17.62
C PHE A 184 12.66 5.10 17.65
N GLY A 185 13.34 5.25 16.52
CA GLY A 185 14.78 5.07 16.39
C GLY A 185 15.16 3.59 16.59
N GLY A 186 15.54 2.91 15.54
CA GLY A 186 16.19 1.59 15.61
C GLY A 186 17.70 1.75 15.44
N GLU A 187 18.49 0.89 16.12
CA GLU A 187 19.91 0.72 15.84
C GLU A 187 20.13 0.02 14.48
#